data_fba5b8ae91c32e3c3ff1b5ddc1726889
#
_entry.id   fba5b8ae91c32e3c3ff1b5ddc1726889
#
_cell.length_a   1.000
_cell.length_b   1.000
_cell.length_c   1.000
_cell.angle_alpha   90.00
_cell.angle_beta   90.00
_cell.angle_gamma   90.00
#
_symmetry.space_group_name_H-M   'P 1'
#
loop_
_entity.id
_entity.type
_entity.pdbx_description
1 polymer ?
#
loop_
_entity_poly.entity_id
_entity_poly.type
_entity_poly.pdbx_seq_one_letter_code
_entity_poly.pdbx_strand_id
1 'polypeptide(L)'
;MAANEYKKYFKPLKIVAPPPGAPVMVSPFRNTGNADINRWLNGRDHLEGVALNFSWGFYTGLGDWHPGMDPHVHPYPECLVFVGLDPDRPEYLGAKLQYCLGKELEIHTFDKPSVVIAPAGFYHCPSVTMDVTSPIGYSFFIISLGAGPVSRWLGDGLSEEMMKRMGGGPRDPKAPPPPMDSSFGTKRVHVAEETVSHGHLYDKYLKSLVPNTFAKRKLKEPEKANYGDLADGTYSPGPGMCADTVWMFGDALEGMKVNWSWGIHKNSGAWLRGPGKAICTTPADKVLVFAGTEPADVDYLGAEIQMDYGPNHERYVITEPTAVVIPAGMPHGNIVTRWVDRPFGVLMMSLAAKHETKWVG
;
A
#
# COMPACT_ATOMS: atom_id res chain seq x y z
N MET A 1 -9.65 36.43 -0.50
CA MET A 1 -9.73 35.00 -0.91
C MET A 1 -8.33 34.46 -0.67
N ALA A 2 -8.13 33.73 0.42
CA ALA A 2 -6.87 33.00 0.61
C ALA A 2 -6.76 32.00 -0.54
N ALA A 3 -5.70 32.12 -1.32
CA ALA A 3 -5.43 31.15 -2.36
C ALA A 3 -5.22 29.79 -1.66
N ASN A 4 -5.65 28.72 -2.29
CA ASN A 4 -5.40 27.32 -1.91
C ASN A 4 -3.87 27.05 -1.92
N GLU A 5 -3.15 27.64 -0.98
CA GLU A 5 -1.67 27.65 -0.94
C GLU A 5 -1.12 26.24 -0.87
N TYR A 6 -1.83 25.35 -0.14
CA TYR A 6 -1.39 23.99 0.08
C TYR A 6 -2.09 22.96 -0.82
N LYS A 7 -2.89 23.39 -1.80
CA LYS A 7 -3.60 22.47 -2.71
C LYS A 7 -2.66 21.50 -3.44
N LYS A 8 -1.43 21.92 -3.71
CA LYS A 8 -0.41 21.06 -4.34
C LYS A 8 -0.10 19.78 -3.57
N TYR A 9 -0.33 19.74 -2.26
CA TYR A 9 -0.13 18.58 -1.42
C TYR A 9 -1.29 17.58 -1.46
N PHE A 10 -2.41 17.94 -2.06
CA PHE A 10 -3.57 17.07 -2.26
C PHE A 10 -3.54 16.54 -3.70
N LYS A 11 -3.18 15.27 -3.84
CA LYS A 11 -2.95 14.62 -5.15
C LYS A 11 -4.08 13.63 -5.43
N PRO A 12 -4.98 13.93 -6.37
CA PRO A 12 -5.97 12.94 -6.80
C PRO A 12 -5.28 11.65 -7.23
N LEU A 13 -5.77 10.51 -6.74
CA LEU A 13 -5.30 9.19 -7.18
C LEU A 13 -5.89 8.89 -8.54
N LYS A 14 -5.22 9.32 -9.58
CA LYS A 14 -5.57 8.97 -10.96
C LYS A 14 -4.84 7.69 -11.36
N ILE A 15 -5.41 6.98 -12.33
CA ILE A 15 -4.69 5.87 -12.96
C ILE A 15 -3.46 6.47 -13.61
N VAL A 16 -2.30 6.18 -13.05
CA VAL A 16 -1.01 6.60 -13.63
C VAL A 16 -0.43 5.37 -14.29
N ALA A 17 -0.12 5.48 -15.57
CA ALA A 17 0.63 4.43 -16.25
C ALA A 17 1.93 4.16 -15.48
N PRO A 18 2.32 2.91 -15.30
CA PRO A 18 3.60 2.61 -14.67
C PRO A 18 4.73 3.35 -15.39
N PRO A 19 5.76 3.79 -14.67
CA PRO A 19 6.90 4.48 -15.30
C PRO A 19 7.51 3.62 -16.40
N PRO A 20 8.14 4.24 -17.41
CA PRO A 20 8.82 3.50 -18.47
C PRO A 20 9.80 2.47 -17.87
N GLY A 21 9.67 1.21 -18.29
CA GLY A 21 10.47 0.09 -17.78
C GLY A 21 9.93 -0.56 -16.49
N ALA A 22 8.89 -0.02 -15.87
CA ALA A 22 8.18 -0.75 -14.83
C ALA A 22 7.31 -1.86 -15.46
N PRO A 23 7.13 -2.99 -14.76
CA PRO A 23 6.23 -4.03 -15.22
C PRO A 23 4.81 -3.48 -15.37
N VAL A 24 4.12 -3.91 -16.42
CA VAL A 24 2.70 -3.62 -16.57
C VAL A 24 1.97 -4.42 -15.51
N MET A 25 1.59 -3.76 -14.43
CA MET A 25 0.87 -4.38 -13.30
C MET A 25 -0.64 -4.43 -13.53
N VAL A 26 -1.12 -3.87 -14.63
CA VAL A 26 -2.53 -3.90 -15.01
C VAL A 26 -2.71 -4.89 -16.14
N SER A 27 -3.50 -5.91 -15.91
CA SER A 27 -3.84 -6.86 -16.95
C SER A 27 -4.99 -6.31 -17.81
N PRO A 28 -4.86 -6.33 -19.15
CA PRO A 28 -6.02 -6.15 -20.03
C PRO A 28 -7.00 -7.33 -19.95
N PHE A 29 -6.62 -8.41 -19.24
CA PHE A 29 -7.41 -9.64 -19.10
C PHE A 29 -7.72 -9.90 -17.64
N ARG A 30 -8.97 -9.78 -17.25
CA ARG A 30 -9.46 -10.00 -15.87
C ARG A 30 -9.23 -11.41 -15.29
N ASN A 31 -8.72 -12.35 -16.07
CA ASN A 31 -8.55 -13.74 -15.67
C ASN A 31 -7.09 -14.12 -15.39
N THR A 32 -6.20 -13.13 -15.25
CA THR A 32 -4.83 -13.34 -14.77
C THR A 32 -4.73 -12.83 -13.35
N GLY A 33 -3.78 -13.32 -12.56
CA GLY A 33 -3.57 -12.84 -11.21
C GLY A 33 -3.09 -11.38 -11.10
N ASN A 34 -2.94 -10.65 -12.20
CA ASN A 34 -2.55 -9.24 -12.22
C ASN A 34 -3.65 -8.33 -11.67
N ALA A 35 -3.26 -7.14 -11.26
CA ALA A 35 -4.19 -6.11 -10.83
C ALA A 35 -5.21 -5.79 -11.94
N ASP A 36 -6.48 -5.74 -11.58
CA ASP A 36 -7.53 -5.23 -12.46
C ASP A 36 -7.34 -3.73 -12.70
N ILE A 37 -6.94 -3.02 -11.65
CA ILE A 37 -6.61 -1.59 -11.67
C ILE A 37 -5.45 -1.35 -10.73
N ASN A 38 -4.51 -0.50 -11.15
CA ASN A 38 -3.39 -0.07 -10.36
C ASN A 38 -3.20 1.44 -10.44
N ARG A 39 -2.90 2.05 -9.29
CA ARG A 39 -2.56 3.46 -9.15
C ARG A 39 -1.16 3.57 -8.62
N TRP A 40 -0.35 4.42 -9.25
CA TRP A 40 1.05 4.55 -8.90
C TRP A 40 1.44 6.01 -8.71
N LEU A 41 1.98 6.33 -7.53
CA LEU A 41 2.57 7.63 -7.22
C LEU A 41 4.01 7.45 -6.77
N ASN A 42 4.92 8.21 -7.35
CA ASN A 42 6.31 8.24 -6.91
C ASN A 42 6.66 9.60 -6.29
N GLY A 43 7.66 9.59 -5.43
CA GLY A 43 8.06 10.76 -4.66
C GLY A 43 8.52 11.92 -5.51
N ARG A 44 9.31 11.63 -6.54
CA ARG A 44 9.93 12.64 -7.40
C ARG A 44 8.90 13.44 -8.19
N ASP A 45 7.94 12.76 -8.81
CA ASP A 45 7.05 13.36 -9.80
C ASP A 45 5.67 13.72 -9.21
N HIS A 46 5.26 13.04 -8.12
CA HIS A 46 3.90 13.12 -7.62
C HIS A 46 3.81 13.53 -6.14
N LEU A 47 4.79 13.18 -5.30
CA LEU A 47 4.72 13.33 -3.85
C LEU A 47 5.68 14.41 -3.31
N GLU A 48 5.90 15.49 -4.06
CA GLU A 48 6.67 16.67 -3.66
C GLU A 48 8.12 16.34 -3.21
N GLY A 49 8.71 15.29 -3.77
CA GLY A 49 10.08 14.87 -3.45
C GLY A 49 10.22 13.95 -2.24
N VAL A 50 9.13 13.56 -1.59
CA VAL A 50 9.16 12.58 -0.49
C VAL A 50 9.79 11.28 -0.97
N ALA A 51 10.69 10.70 -0.16
CA ALA A 51 11.42 9.48 -0.50
C ALA A 51 10.51 8.23 -0.38
N LEU A 52 9.43 8.22 -1.14
CA LEU A 52 8.39 7.20 -1.12
C LEU A 52 7.89 6.91 -2.54
N ASN A 53 7.75 5.64 -2.88
CA ASN A 53 6.89 5.18 -3.96
C ASN A 53 5.74 4.41 -3.35
N PHE A 54 4.58 4.61 -3.93
CA PHE A 54 3.36 3.96 -3.49
C PHE A 54 2.61 3.43 -4.71
N SER A 55 2.12 2.20 -4.63
CA SER A 55 1.12 1.69 -5.55
C SER A 55 -0.07 1.12 -4.80
N TRP A 56 -1.21 1.19 -5.41
CA TRP A 56 -2.48 0.65 -4.92
C TRP A 56 -3.19 -0.08 -6.04
N GLY A 57 -3.61 -1.32 -5.82
CA GLY A 57 -4.30 -2.12 -6.80
C GLY A 57 -5.41 -2.98 -6.22
N PHE A 58 -6.35 -3.37 -7.08
CA PHE A 58 -7.40 -4.32 -6.81
C PHE A 58 -7.19 -5.58 -7.63
N TYR A 59 -7.44 -6.73 -7.02
CA TYR A 59 -7.17 -8.03 -7.58
C TYR A 59 -8.40 -8.93 -7.42
N THR A 60 -8.98 -9.34 -8.55
CA THR A 60 -10.14 -10.25 -8.59
C THR A 60 -9.88 -11.52 -9.38
N GLY A 61 -8.72 -11.61 -10.06
CA GLY A 61 -8.36 -12.71 -10.95
C GLY A 61 -7.44 -13.74 -10.28
N LEU A 62 -7.36 -14.92 -10.89
CA LEU A 62 -6.50 -16.02 -10.48
C LEU A 62 -5.27 -16.12 -11.38
N GLY A 63 -4.16 -16.65 -10.86
CA GLY A 63 -2.93 -16.96 -11.59
C GLY A 63 -1.76 -16.04 -11.25
N ASP A 64 -0.73 -16.09 -12.09
CA ASP A 64 0.50 -15.32 -11.93
C ASP A 64 0.25 -13.83 -12.06
N TRP A 65 0.84 -13.03 -11.16
CA TRP A 65 0.69 -11.58 -11.18
C TRP A 65 1.44 -10.94 -12.35
N HIS A 66 2.59 -11.47 -12.68
CA HIS A 66 3.45 -10.95 -13.75
C HIS A 66 3.97 -12.10 -14.58
N PRO A 67 3.13 -12.67 -15.47
CA PRO A 67 3.57 -13.77 -16.32
C PRO A 67 4.84 -13.40 -17.09
N GLY A 68 5.87 -14.20 -16.93
CA GLY A 68 7.13 -13.95 -17.59
C GLY A 68 8.14 -13.12 -16.79
N MET A 69 7.85 -12.72 -15.55
CA MET A 69 8.77 -11.91 -14.74
C MET A 69 9.47 -12.74 -13.67
N ASP A 70 10.78 -12.55 -13.58
CA ASP A 70 11.61 -13.21 -12.57
C ASP A 70 11.62 -12.44 -11.25
N PRO A 71 12.17 -13.04 -10.18
CA PRO A 71 12.49 -12.31 -8.97
C PRO A 71 13.32 -11.05 -9.25
N HIS A 72 13.07 -10.02 -8.50
CA HIS A 72 13.78 -8.75 -8.64
C HIS A 72 14.16 -8.17 -7.28
N VAL A 73 15.02 -7.17 -7.30
CA VAL A 73 15.47 -6.42 -6.13
C VAL A 73 15.34 -4.93 -6.36
N HIS A 74 15.19 -4.18 -5.27
CA HIS A 74 15.26 -2.73 -5.25
C HIS A 74 16.47 -2.25 -4.44
N PRO A 75 17.05 -1.06 -4.74
CA PRO A 75 18.12 -0.47 -3.93
C PRO A 75 17.60 0.12 -2.59
N TYR A 76 16.29 0.07 -2.37
CA TYR A 76 15.59 0.52 -1.17
C TYR A 76 14.70 -0.60 -0.61
N PRO A 77 14.35 -0.52 0.68
CA PRO A 77 13.43 -1.49 1.27
C PRO A 77 11.98 -1.21 0.87
N GLU A 78 11.18 -2.26 0.91
CA GLU A 78 9.78 -2.25 0.46
C GLU A 78 8.89 -3.08 1.39
N CYS A 79 7.66 -2.60 1.61
CA CYS A 79 6.57 -3.37 2.17
C CYS A 79 5.54 -3.66 1.08
N LEU A 80 5.21 -4.94 0.91
CA LEU A 80 4.17 -5.41 0.00
C LEU A 80 3.00 -5.87 0.85
N VAL A 81 1.90 -5.14 0.81
CA VAL A 81 0.82 -5.24 1.78
C VAL A 81 -0.44 -5.75 1.12
N PHE A 82 -0.98 -6.82 1.67
CA PHE A 82 -2.18 -7.53 1.20
C PHE A 82 -3.29 -7.35 2.21
N VAL A 83 -4.41 -6.77 1.81
CA VAL A 83 -5.53 -6.46 2.69
C VAL A 83 -6.86 -6.84 2.07
N GLY A 84 -7.81 -7.26 2.90
CA GLY A 84 -9.20 -7.43 2.49
C GLY A 84 -9.92 -6.09 2.39
N LEU A 85 -11.07 -6.10 1.75
CA LEU A 85 -11.92 -4.94 1.48
C LEU A 85 -13.22 -4.94 2.28
N ASP A 86 -13.43 -5.94 3.13
CA ASP A 86 -14.60 -6.04 3.98
C ASP A 86 -14.41 -5.24 5.28
N PRO A 87 -15.18 -4.16 5.50
CA PRO A 87 -15.03 -3.32 6.69
C PRO A 87 -15.47 -4.01 7.99
N ASP A 88 -16.21 -5.09 7.91
CA ASP A 88 -16.72 -5.84 9.05
C ASP A 88 -15.86 -7.06 9.40
N ARG A 89 -14.93 -7.42 8.52
CA ARG A 89 -13.99 -8.54 8.70
C ARG A 89 -12.56 -8.13 8.36
N PRO A 90 -11.94 -7.25 9.17
CA PRO A 90 -10.60 -6.72 8.88
C PRO A 90 -9.50 -7.79 8.90
N GLU A 91 -9.77 -8.98 9.47
CA GLU A 91 -8.87 -10.15 9.46
C GLU A 91 -9.05 -11.06 8.23
N TYR A 92 -10.02 -10.76 7.37
CA TYR A 92 -10.35 -11.56 6.19
C TYR A 92 -9.71 -10.95 4.95
N LEU A 93 -8.79 -11.67 4.32
CA LEU A 93 -8.16 -11.22 3.06
C LEU A 93 -9.09 -11.38 1.87
N GLY A 94 -9.87 -12.44 1.84
CA GLY A 94 -10.74 -12.79 0.71
C GLY A 94 -10.02 -13.45 -0.45
N ALA A 95 -8.78 -13.91 -0.24
CA ALA A 95 -7.99 -14.60 -1.23
C ALA A 95 -6.96 -15.53 -0.57
N LYS A 96 -6.41 -16.45 -1.35
CA LYS A 96 -5.23 -17.26 -1.01
C LYS A 96 -4.11 -16.96 -2.00
N LEU A 97 -2.96 -16.61 -1.48
CA LEU A 97 -1.80 -16.21 -2.27
C LEU A 97 -0.60 -17.10 -2.01
N GLN A 98 0.24 -17.19 -3.02
CA GLN A 98 1.59 -17.72 -2.94
C GLN A 98 2.58 -16.62 -3.30
N TYR A 99 3.68 -16.51 -2.56
CA TYR A 99 4.69 -15.49 -2.75
C TYR A 99 6.08 -16.09 -2.59
N CYS A 100 6.99 -15.81 -3.53
CA CYS A 100 8.35 -16.32 -3.49
C CYS A 100 9.31 -15.29 -2.89
N LEU A 101 10.18 -15.75 -2.00
CA LEU A 101 11.20 -14.95 -1.31
C LEU A 101 12.60 -15.52 -1.52
N GLY A 102 13.58 -14.62 -1.61
CA GLY A 102 14.98 -14.98 -1.78
C GLY A 102 15.33 -15.44 -3.20
N LYS A 103 16.62 -15.68 -3.43
CA LYS A 103 17.13 -16.27 -4.68
C LYS A 103 16.74 -17.74 -4.82
N GLU A 104 16.48 -18.38 -3.70
CA GLU A 104 16.06 -19.76 -3.57
C GLU A 104 14.60 -19.94 -3.96
N LEU A 105 13.86 -18.85 -4.19
CA LEU A 105 12.43 -18.84 -4.49
C LEU A 105 11.60 -19.58 -3.44
N GLU A 106 11.92 -19.36 -2.16
CA GLU A 106 11.18 -19.98 -1.07
C GLU A 106 9.72 -19.60 -1.12
N ILE A 107 8.83 -20.58 -1.24
CA ILE A 107 7.39 -20.37 -1.36
C ILE A 107 6.77 -20.16 0.02
N HIS A 108 6.04 -19.06 0.14
CA HIS A 108 5.17 -18.75 1.27
C HIS A 108 3.73 -18.67 0.80
N THR A 109 2.83 -19.36 1.49
CA THR A 109 1.39 -19.35 1.18
C THR A 109 0.62 -18.74 2.34
N PHE A 110 -0.32 -17.83 2.05
CA PHE A 110 -1.14 -17.17 3.06
C PHE A 110 -2.54 -16.84 2.53
N ASP A 111 -3.50 -16.75 3.45
CA ASP A 111 -4.93 -16.47 3.21
C ASP A 111 -5.50 -15.39 4.14
N LYS A 112 -4.61 -14.72 4.89
CA LYS A 112 -4.94 -13.63 5.82
C LYS A 112 -4.27 -12.33 5.36
N PRO A 113 -4.80 -11.16 5.75
CA PRO A 113 -4.09 -9.91 5.54
C PRO A 113 -2.65 -10.02 6.04
N SER A 114 -1.71 -9.69 5.17
CA SER A 114 -0.29 -9.93 5.41
C SER A 114 0.58 -8.83 4.81
N VAL A 115 1.80 -8.70 5.33
CA VAL A 115 2.86 -7.89 4.72
C VAL A 115 4.07 -8.76 4.43
N VAL A 116 4.58 -8.62 3.21
CA VAL A 116 5.92 -9.08 2.85
C VAL A 116 6.89 -7.91 3.01
N ILE A 117 7.98 -8.14 3.72
CA ILE A 117 9.03 -7.16 3.99
C ILE A 117 10.20 -7.52 3.10
N ALA A 118 10.55 -6.64 2.16
CA ALA A 118 11.70 -6.80 1.28
C ALA A 118 12.78 -5.77 1.65
N PRO A 119 13.83 -6.13 2.39
CA PRO A 119 14.97 -5.25 2.60
C PRO A 119 15.64 -4.85 1.29
N ALA A 120 16.40 -3.75 1.28
CA ALA A 120 17.15 -3.34 0.10
C ALA A 120 18.05 -4.48 -0.41
N GLY A 121 17.97 -4.77 -1.71
CA GLY A 121 18.72 -5.85 -2.34
C GLY A 121 18.18 -7.27 -2.11
N PHE A 122 17.04 -7.42 -1.44
CA PHE A 122 16.42 -8.71 -1.20
C PHE A 122 15.53 -9.13 -2.38
N TYR A 123 15.77 -10.34 -2.91
CA TYR A 123 14.98 -10.90 -4.00
C TYR A 123 13.57 -11.28 -3.52
N HIS A 124 12.57 -10.88 -4.27
CA HIS A 124 11.17 -11.21 -4.02
C HIS A 124 10.40 -11.33 -5.34
N CYS A 125 9.20 -11.88 -5.32
CA CYS A 125 8.44 -12.34 -6.48
C CYS A 125 9.03 -13.66 -7.07
N PRO A 126 8.26 -14.38 -7.88
CA PRO A 126 6.90 -14.10 -8.34
C PRO A 126 5.81 -14.26 -7.27
N SER A 127 4.63 -13.77 -7.60
CA SER A 127 3.40 -13.93 -6.80
C SER A 127 2.32 -14.62 -7.61
N VAL A 128 1.50 -15.43 -6.95
CA VAL A 128 0.36 -16.13 -7.56
C VAL A 128 -0.88 -15.93 -6.70
N THR A 129 -1.98 -15.53 -7.31
CA THR A 129 -3.30 -15.59 -6.69
C THR A 129 -3.88 -16.98 -6.93
N MET A 130 -3.92 -17.79 -5.89
CA MET A 130 -4.35 -19.19 -5.96
C MET A 130 -5.88 -19.34 -5.87
N ASP A 131 -6.53 -18.47 -5.08
CA ASP A 131 -7.97 -18.47 -4.86
C ASP A 131 -8.45 -17.06 -4.52
N VAL A 132 -9.69 -16.74 -4.90
CA VAL A 132 -10.40 -15.51 -4.53
C VAL A 132 -11.77 -15.88 -4.02
N THR A 133 -11.99 -15.71 -2.72
CA THR A 133 -13.24 -16.05 -2.02
C THR A 133 -14.11 -14.83 -1.73
N SER A 134 -13.52 -13.61 -1.82
CA SER A 134 -14.30 -12.36 -1.72
C SER A 134 -14.95 -12.01 -3.06
N PRO A 135 -16.23 -11.61 -3.08
CA PRO A 135 -16.92 -11.23 -4.32
C PRO A 135 -16.34 -9.95 -4.96
N ILE A 136 -15.62 -9.14 -4.20
CA ILE A 136 -14.97 -7.91 -4.65
C ILE A 136 -13.44 -8.04 -4.68
N GLY A 137 -12.91 -9.25 -4.47
CA GLY A 137 -11.48 -9.50 -4.45
C GLY A 137 -10.79 -8.98 -3.20
N TYR A 138 -9.53 -8.58 -3.35
CA TYR A 138 -8.68 -8.02 -2.31
C TYR A 138 -7.87 -6.85 -2.86
N SER A 139 -7.24 -6.11 -1.97
CA SER A 139 -6.35 -5.02 -2.35
C SER A 139 -4.90 -5.32 -2.00
N PHE A 140 -4.03 -4.79 -2.81
CA PHE A 140 -2.59 -4.84 -2.62
C PHE A 140 -2.00 -3.46 -2.78
N PHE A 141 -1.07 -3.11 -1.91
CA PHE A 141 -0.31 -1.88 -2.07
C PHE A 141 1.17 -2.07 -1.74
N ILE A 142 1.98 -1.28 -2.42
CA ILE A 142 3.43 -1.23 -2.27
C ILE A 142 3.79 0.06 -1.52
N ILE A 143 4.70 -0.07 -0.57
CA ILE A 143 5.33 1.06 0.14
C ILE A 143 6.83 0.89 -0.03
N SER A 144 7.42 1.60 -0.99
CA SER A 144 8.87 1.54 -1.25
C SER A 144 9.55 2.80 -0.76
N LEU A 145 10.64 2.67 0.00
CA LEU A 145 11.37 3.80 0.59
C LEU A 145 12.40 4.39 -0.39
N GLY A 146 11.93 4.83 -1.55
CA GLY A 146 12.71 5.48 -2.60
C GLY A 146 11.88 6.51 -3.34
N ALA A 147 12.49 7.59 -3.82
CA ALA A 147 11.77 8.66 -4.51
C ALA A 147 11.39 8.32 -5.97
N GLY A 148 11.91 7.25 -6.52
CA GLY A 148 11.60 6.79 -7.88
C GLY A 148 11.73 5.27 -7.98
N PRO A 149 10.95 4.63 -8.86
CA PRO A 149 11.00 3.18 -9.02
C PRO A 149 12.31 2.76 -9.68
N VAL A 150 13.03 1.85 -9.04
CA VAL A 150 14.26 1.23 -9.56
C VAL A 150 14.20 -0.25 -9.23
N SER A 151 14.28 -1.10 -10.24
CA SER A 151 14.28 -2.56 -10.10
C SER A 151 15.42 -3.16 -10.89
N ARG A 152 16.03 -4.22 -10.36
CA ARG A 152 16.96 -5.09 -11.09
C ARG A 152 16.45 -6.53 -11.01
N TRP A 153 16.22 -7.10 -12.17
CA TRP A 153 15.69 -8.46 -12.30
C TRP A 153 16.79 -9.50 -12.17
N LEU A 154 16.48 -10.69 -11.67
CA LEU A 154 17.44 -11.78 -11.55
C LEU A 154 18.06 -12.15 -12.92
N GLY A 155 17.30 -11.95 -13.99
CA GLY A 155 17.73 -12.14 -15.37
C GLY A 155 18.67 -11.08 -15.94
N ASP A 156 18.92 -9.97 -15.23
CA ASP A 156 19.89 -8.96 -15.65
C ASP A 156 21.30 -9.56 -15.64
N GLY A 157 21.80 -9.97 -16.78
CA GLY A 157 23.04 -10.73 -16.97
C GLY A 157 22.84 -12.08 -17.63
N LEU A 158 21.61 -12.46 -17.95
CA LEU A 158 21.30 -13.56 -18.85
C LEU A 158 21.71 -13.22 -20.28
N SER A 159 22.03 -14.26 -21.06
CA SER A 159 22.36 -14.09 -22.49
C SER A 159 21.21 -13.39 -23.23
N GLU A 160 21.55 -12.63 -24.30
CA GLU A 160 20.55 -11.97 -25.16
C GLU A 160 19.46 -12.94 -25.64
N GLU A 161 19.80 -14.21 -25.80
CA GLU A 161 18.86 -15.25 -26.21
C GLU A 161 17.84 -15.59 -25.13
N MET A 162 18.25 -15.62 -23.85
CA MET A 162 17.34 -15.78 -22.74
C MET A 162 16.46 -14.55 -22.54
N MET A 163 17.01 -13.34 -22.67
CA MET A 163 16.22 -12.09 -22.63
C MET A 163 15.19 -12.03 -23.76
N LYS A 164 15.53 -12.51 -24.96
CA LYS A 164 14.56 -12.61 -26.06
C LYS A 164 13.44 -13.61 -25.78
N ARG A 165 13.75 -14.75 -25.16
CA ARG A 165 12.74 -15.75 -24.73
C ARG A 165 11.81 -15.21 -23.66
N MET A 166 12.30 -14.32 -22.80
CA MET A 166 11.54 -13.69 -21.70
C MET A 166 10.80 -12.42 -22.12
N GLY A 167 10.87 -12.02 -23.39
CA GLY A 167 10.24 -10.79 -23.90
C GLY A 167 10.93 -9.51 -23.42
N GLY A 168 12.12 -9.61 -22.83
CA GLY A 168 12.89 -8.50 -22.30
C GLY A 168 13.98 -8.02 -23.25
N GLY A 169 13.62 -7.28 -24.28
CA GLY A 169 14.54 -6.48 -25.09
C GLY A 169 14.06 -5.04 -25.17
N PRO A 170 14.85 -4.07 -25.67
CA PRO A 170 14.35 -2.74 -25.93
C PRO A 170 13.14 -2.87 -26.86
N ARG A 171 11.95 -2.64 -26.34
CA ARG A 171 10.72 -2.70 -27.10
C ARG A 171 10.70 -1.53 -28.08
N ASP A 172 10.51 -1.84 -29.35
CA ASP A 172 10.07 -0.84 -30.31
C ASP A 172 8.71 -0.30 -29.79
N PRO A 173 8.61 0.99 -29.42
CA PRO A 173 7.37 1.56 -28.90
C PRO A 173 6.21 1.51 -29.92
N LYS A 174 6.47 1.15 -31.17
CA LYS A 174 5.47 0.97 -32.22
C LYS A 174 5.13 -0.49 -32.52
N ALA A 175 5.82 -1.45 -31.90
CA ALA A 175 5.50 -2.86 -32.09
C ALA A 175 4.21 -3.21 -31.32
N PRO A 176 3.28 -3.96 -31.92
CA PRO A 176 2.14 -4.49 -31.19
C PRO A 176 2.63 -5.37 -30.03
N PRO A 177 1.93 -5.37 -28.89
CA PRO A 177 2.29 -6.27 -27.78
C PRO A 177 2.33 -7.72 -28.30
N PRO A 178 3.33 -8.51 -27.89
CA PRO A 178 3.39 -9.91 -28.28
C PRO A 178 2.09 -10.62 -27.86
N PRO A 179 1.56 -11.54 -28.67
CA PRO A 179 0.41 -12.34 -28.28
C PRO A 179 0.75 -13.08 -26.99
N MET A 180 -0.02 -12.84 -25.93
CA MET A 180 0.16 -13.56 -24.68
C MET A 180 -0.22 -15.03 -24.87
N ASP A 181 0.78 -15.88 -24.83
CA ASP A 181 0.56 -17.31 -24.75
C ASP A 181 0.00 -17.65 -23.36
N SER A 182 -1.28 -17.98 -23.30
CA SER A 182 -1.98 -18.37 -22.06
C SER A 182 -1.35 -19.59 -21.37
N SER A 183 -0.48 -20.31 -22.05
CA SER A 183 0.29 -21.42 -21.47
C SER A 183 1.49 -20.95 -20.63
N PHE A 184 1.86 -19.67 -20.68
CA PHE A 184 3.05 -19.14 -20.00
C PHE A 184 2.87 -19.13 -18.48
N GLY A 185 1.70 -18.75 -17.98
CA GLY A 185 1.39 -18.72 -16.54
C GLY A 185 1.37 -20.14 -15.91
N THR A 186 0.73 -21.08 -16.58
CA THR A 186 0.61 -22.46 -16.09
C THR A 186 1.96 -23.21 -16.03
N LYS A 187 2.86 -22.95 -16.97
CA LYS A 187 4.20 -23.58 -16.96
C LYS A 187 5.11 -23.05 -15.85
N ARG A 188 4.94 -21.81 -15.41
CA ARG A 188 5.78 -21.24 -14.33
C ARG A 188 5.36 -21.68 -12.94
N VAL A 189 4.07 -21.81 -12.70
CA VAL A 189 3.58 -22.41 -11.44
C VAL A 189 4.16 -23.82 -11.29
N HIS A 190 4.21 -24.60 -12.36
CA HIS A 190 4.82 -25.94 -12.35
C HIS A 190 6.34 -25.90 -12.13
N VAL A 191 7.07 -25.01 -12.79
CA VAL A 191 8.54 -24.89 -12.62
C VAL A 191 8.90 -24.40 -11.21
N ALA A 192 8.09 -23.51 -10.63
CA ALA A 192 8.28 -23.09 -9.25
C ALA A 192 8.05 -24.22 -8.25
N GLU A 193 7.02 -25.06 -8.45
CA GLU A 193 6.75 -26.22 -7.58
C GLU A 193 7.87 -27.27 -7.62
N GLU A 194 8.56 -27.45 -8.75
CA GLU A 194 9.64 -28.44 -8.89
C GLU A 194 11.00 -27.97 -8.37
N THR A 195 11.25 -26.64 -8.31
CA THR A 195 12.57 -26.08 -8.00
C THR A 195 12.64 -25.36 -6.65
N VAL A 196 11.53 -25.21 -5.95
CA VAL A 196 11.42 -24.34 -4.80
C VAL A 196 11.65 -25.09 -3.48
N SER A 197 12.51 -24.51 -2.66
CA SER A 197 12.66 -24.90 -1.27
C SER A 197 11.44 -24.47 -0.46
N HIS A 198 10.73 -25.40 0.13
CA HIS A 198 9.77 -25.13 1.20
C HIS A 198 10.50 -24.98 2.54
N GLY A 199 11.52 -24.12 2.57
CA GLY A 199 12.27 -23.81 3.76
C GLY A 199 11.56 -22.76 4.63
N HIS A 200 12.15 -22.45 5.78
CA HIS A 200 11.69 -21.41 6.71
C HIS A 200 12.73 -20.30 6.86
N LEU A 201 13.59 -20.11 5.86
CA LEU A 201 14.67 -19.13 5.89
C LEU A 201 14.17 -17.69 5.97
N TYR A 202 13.02 -17.46 5.32
CA TYR A 202 12.47 -16.10 5.12
C TYR A 202 11.15 -15.86 5.84
N ASP A 203 10.70 -16.75 6.73
CA ASP A 203 9.45 -16.60 7.50
C ASP A 203 9.33 -15.25 8.20
N LYS A 204 10.43 -14.70 8.70
CA LYS A 204 10.44 -13.41 9.37
C LYS A 204 10.02 -12.24 8.47
N TYR A 205 10.12 -12.39 7.15
CA TYR A 205 9.76 -11.36 6.18
C TYR A 205 8.29 -11.44 5.73
N LEU A 206 7.56 -12.48 6.11
CA LEU A 206 6.12 -12.56 5.91
C LEU A 206 5.42 -12.48 7.25
N LYS A 207 4.63 -11.43 7.48
CA LYS A 207 3.93 -11.21 8.75
C LYS A 207 2.45 -11.03 8.51
N SER A 208 1.63 -11.77 9.26
CA SER A 208 0.19 -11.56 9.29
C SER A 208 -0.15 -10.23 9.95
N LEU A 209 -1.06 -9.49 9.35
CA LEU A 209 -1.56 -8.24 9.88
C LEU A 209 -2.66 -8.53 10.92
N VAL A 210 -2.49 -7.98 12.12
CA VAL A 210 -3.44 -8.16 13.20
C VAL A 210 -4.16 -6.84 13.47
N PRO A 211 -5.45 -6.74 13.08
CA PRO A 211 -6.24 -5.57 13.40
C PRO A 211 -6.38 -5.38 14.92
N ASN A 212 -6.28 -4.16 15.36
CA ASN A 212 -6.43 -3.79 16.76
C ASN A 212 -7.49 -2.69 16.90
N THR A 213 -8.45 -2.92 17.78
CA THR A 213 -9.34 -1.85 18.21
C THR A 213 -8.58 -0.84 19.08
N PHE A 214 -8.98 0.42 19.05
CA PHE A 214 -8.40 1.45 19.91
C PHE A 214 -8.45 1.08 21.40
N ALA A 215 -9.54 0.45 21.85
CA ALA A 215 -9.67 -0.01 23.23
C ALA A 215 -8.61 -1.07 23.59
N LYS A 216 -8.36 -2.03 22.72
CA LYS A 216 -7.32 -3.05 22.93
C LYS A 216 -5.92 -2.45 22.98
N ARG A 217 -5.64 -1.44 22.16
CA ARG A 217 -4.36 -0.73 22.13
C ARG A 217 -4.06 -0.03 23.46
N LYS A 218 -5.03 0.73 23.96
CA LYS A 218 -4.89 1.48 25.21
C LYS A 218 -4.63 0.57 26.42
N LEU A 219 -5.19 -0.64 26.41
CA LEU A 219 -5.10 -1.56 27.55
C LEU A 219 -3.89 -2.50 27.52
N LYS A 220 -3.38 -2.85 26.33
CA LYS A 220 -2.37 -3.92 26.21
C LYS A 220 -0.92 -3.44 26.23
N GLU A 221 -0.61 -2.27 25.73
CA GLU A 221 0.77 -1.83 25.52
C GLU A 221 0.92 -0.30 25.63
N PRO A 222 0.65 0.31 26.81
CA PRO A 222 0.81 1.76 26.96
C PRO A 222 2.24 2.23 26.72
N GLU A 223 3.24 1.39 26.97
CA GLU A 223 4.66 1.71 26.77
C GLU A 223 5.15 1.53 25.33
N LYS A 224 4.50 0.67 24.57
CA LYS A 224 4.76 0.48 23.13
C LYS A 224 3.84 1.30 22.26
N ALA A 225 2.93 2.03 22.85
CA ALA A 225 1.97 2.87 22.18
C ALA A 225 2.64 4.13 21.62
N ASN A 226 3.54 3.94 20.68
CA ASN A 226 3.88 4.97 19.70
C ASN A 226 2.71 5.26 18.74
N TYR A 227 1.52 5.02 19.22
CA TYR A 227 0.26 5.43 18.60
C TYR A 227 0.04 6.94 18.76
N GLY A 228 1.12 7.64 19.01
CA GLY A 228 1.40 9.06 19.08
C GLY A 228 0.26 9.91 19.58
N ASP A 229 -0.78 9.90 18.84
CA ASP A 229 -1.89 10.82 18.95
C ASP A 229 -2.87 10.50 20.08
N LEU A 230 -2.85 9.26 20.58
CA LEU A 230 -3.80 8.80 21.56
C LEU A 230 -3.14 8.29 22.85
N ALA A 231 -1.81 8.18 22.85
CA ALA A 231 -1.06 7.59 23.96
C ALA A 231 -1.08 8.47 25.23
N ASP A 232 -1.06 9.78 25.06
CA ASP A 232 -1.11 10.75 26.16
C ASP A 232 -2.52 10.97 26.72
N GLY A 233 -3.55 10.46 26.04
CA GLY A 233 -4.93 10.60 26.44
C GLY A 233 -5.55 11.97 26.18
N THR A 234 -4.84 12.88 25.52
CA THR A 234 -5.37 14.22 25.16
C THR A 234 -6.55 14.09 24.20
N TYR A 235 -6.44 13.18 23.24
CA TYR A 235 -7.52 12.89 22.30
C TYR A 235 -7.97 11.43 22.39
N SER A 236 -9.22 11.20 22.03
CA SER A 236 -9.84 9.88 21.94
C SER A 236 -10.49 9.67 20.57
N PRO A 237 -10.68 8.42 20.13
CA PRO A 237 -11.38 8.15 18.88
C PRO A 237 -12.77 8.77 18.86
N GLY A 238 -13.07 9.45 17.77
CA GLY A 238 -14.40 9.99 17.46
C GLY A 238 -15.22 9.01 16.61
N PRO A 239 -16.48 9.36 16.32
CA PRO A 239 -17.38 8.50 15.56
C PRO A 239 -16.95 8.26 14.10
N GLY A 240 -16.23 9.20 13.49
CA GLY A 240 -15.70 9.05 12.13
C GLY A 240 -14.42 8.24 12.03
N MET A 241 -13.84 7.84 13.17
CA MET A 241 -12.63 7.04 13.18
C MET A 241 -12.93 5.57 12.92
N CYS A 242 -12.09 4.92 12.15
CA CYS A 242 -12.13 3.48 11.98
C CYS A 242 -11.88 2.78 13.33
N ALA A 243 -12.74 1.83 13.70
CA ALA A 243 -12.64 1.12 14.97
C ALA A 243 -11.43 0.19 15.01
N ASP A 244 -11.20 -0.51 13.91
CA ASP A 244 -10.13 -1.49 13.75
C ASP A 244 -9.13 -1.00 12.71
N THR A 245 -7.86 -0.88 13.10
CA THR A 245 -6.76 -0.53 12.22
C THR A 245 -5.60 -1.49 12.41
N VAL A 246 -4.90 -1.75 11.33
CA VAL A 246 -3.59 -2.37 11.38
C VAL A 246 -2.55 -1.27 11.53
N TRP A 247 -1.57 -1.46 12.42
CA TRP A 247 -0.40 -0.60 12.54
C TRP A 247 0.86 -1.45 12.48
N MET A 248 1.81 -1.03 11.65
CA MET A 248 3.13 -1.63 11.55
C MET A 248 4.19 -0.56 11.79
N PHE A 249 5.10 -0.83 12.72
CA PHE A 249 6.22 0.04 13.08
C PHE A 249 7.53 -0.55 12.61
N GLY A 250 8.56 0.26 12.55
CA GLY A 250 9.87 -0.13 12.05
C GLY A 250 10.46 -1.37 12.72
N ASP A 251 10.26 -1.57 14.01
CA ASP A 251 10.69 -2.77 14.73
C ASP A 251 10.00 -4.04 14.24
N ALA A 252 8.71 -3.96 13.94
CA ALA A 252 7.97 -5.06 13.31
C ALA A 252 8.28 -5.21 11.82
N LEU A 253 8.89 -4.20 11.19
CA LEU A 253 9.27 -4.15 9.77
C LEU A 253 10.78 -4.36 9.57
N GLU A 254 11.42 -5.19 10.39
CA GLU A 254 12.85 -5.52 10.30
C GLU A 254 13.77 -4.29 10.34
N GLY A 255 13.40 -3.26 11.09
CA GLY A 255 14.17 -2.03 11.28
C GLY A 255 13.99 -0.98 10.19
N MET A 256 13.02 -1.13 9.31
CA MET A 256 12.73 -0.13 8.27
C MET A 256 12.37 1.23 8.88
N LYS A 257 12.82 2.30 8.22
CA LYS A 257 12.51 3.68 8.60
C LYS A 257 11.15 4.12 8.08
N VAL A 258 10.15 3.31 8.37
CA VAL A 258 8.75 3.59 8.04
C VAL A 258 7.85 3.03 9.12
N ASN A 259 6.75 3.69 9.37
CA ASN A 259 5.58 3.10 10.00
C ASN A 259 4.37 3.41 9.13
N TRP A 260 3.39 2.53 9.16
CA TRP A 260 2.18 2.71 8.38
C TRP A 260 0.97 2.12 9.11
N SER A 261 -0.21 2.64 8.80
CA SER A 261 -1.48 2.07 9.27
C SER A 261 -2.48 1.97 8.14
N TRP A 262 -3.33 0.96 8.23
CA TRP A 262 -4.45 0.73 7.32
C TRP A 262 -5.74 0.50 8.10
N GLY A 263 -6.84 1.08 7.61
CA GLY A 263 -8.17 0.83 8.14
C GLY A 263 -9.26 1.26 7.16
N ILE A 264 -10.42 0.63 7.28
CA ILE A 264 -11.59 0.95 6.45
C ILE A 264 -12.57 1.74 7.31
N HIS A 265 -12.90 2.96 6.87
CA HIS A 265 -13.80 3.89 7.50
C HIS A 265 -15.21 3.75 6.92
N LYS A 266 -16.22 3.69 7.77
CA LYS A 266 -17.62 3.51 7.35
C LYS A 266 -18.60 4.44 8.05
N ASN A 267 -18.11 5.33 8.91
CA ASN A 267 -18.96 6.22 9.71
C ASN A 267 -18.61 7.70 9.49
N SER A 268 -19.59 8.55 9.57
CA SER A 268 -19.41 10.01 9.60
C SER A 268 -19.09 10.52 11.01
N GLY A 269 -18.46 11.69 11.07
CA GLY A 269 -18.13 12.41 12.30
C GLY A 269 -16.67 12.80 12.39
N ALA A 270 -16.30 13.44 13.49
CA ALA A 270 -14.90 13.74 13.80
C ALA A 270 -14.10 12.45 14.02
N TRP A 271 -12.86 12.41 13.56
CA TRP A 271 -11.97 11.26 13.77
C TRP A 271 -11.44 11.23 15.20
N LEU A 272 -11.15 12.41 15.75
CA LEU A 272 -10.66 12.54 17.13
C LEU A 272 -11.56 13.48 17.92
N ARG A 273 -11.69 13.20 19.21
CA ARG A 273 -12.37 14.02 20.21
C ARG A 273 -11.37 14.45 21.28
N GLY A 274 -11.37 15.71 21.64
CA GLY A 274 -10.48 16.25 22.65
C GLY A 274 -10.73 17.73 22.93
N PRO A 275 -9.83 18.40 23.64
CA PRO A 275 -10.03 19.77 24.16
C PRO A 275 -9.81 20.85 23.08
N GLY A 276 -10.11 20.63 21.87
CA GLY A 276 -9.94 21.63 20.81
C GLY A 276 -9.87 20.98 19.43
N LYS A 277 -9.26 21.70 18.49
CA LYS A 277 -8.99 21.12 17.17
C LYS A 277 -7.84 20.14 17.29
N ALA A 278 -8.03 18.93 16.81
CA ALA A 278 -6.97 17.92 16.77
C ALA A 278 -5.97 18.22 15.64
N ILE A 279 -5.21 19.28 15.78
CA ILE A 279 -4.13 19.68 14.86
C ILE A 279 -2.80 19.25 15.44
N CYS A 280 -1.99 18.60 14.62
CA CYS A 280 -0.67 18.10 15.03
C CYS A 280 0.40 18.35 13.97
N THR A 281 1.65 18.22 14.39
CA THR A 281 2.82 18.09 13.52
C THR A 281 3.52 16.76 13.76
N THR A 282 4.25 16.29 12.78
CA THR A 282 5.11 15.10 12.89
C THR A 282 6.54 15.44 12.51
N PRO A 283 7.55 14.81 13.13
CA PRO A 283 8.97 15.11 12.82
C PRO A 283 9.44 14.51 11.49
N ALA A 284 8.63 13.68 10.85
CA ALA A 284 8.94 13.01 9.59
C ALA A 284 7.86 13.29 8.54
N ASP A 285 8.24 13.18 7.27
CA ASP A 285 7.31 13.24 6.16
C ASP A 285 6.26 12.14 6.30
N LYS A 286 5.01 12.49 5.98
CA LYS A 286 3.86 11.60 6.04
C LYS A 286 3.05 11.70 4.75
N VAL A 287 2.46 10.60 4.35
CA VAL A 287 1.46 10.57 3.28
C VAL A 287 0.21 9.87 3.80
N LEU A 288 -0.94 10.54 3.67
CA LEU A 288 -2.25 9.95 3.90
C LEU A 288 -2.88 9.63 2.55
N VAL A 289 -3.36 8.41 2.39
CA VAL A 289 -4.07 8.00 1.18
C VAL A 289 -5.50 7.66 1.54
N PHE A 290 -6.43 8.36 0.92
CA PHE A 290 -7.86 8.08 0.97
C PHE A 290 -8.24 7.37 -0.32
N ALA A 291 -8.75 6.15 -0.26
CA ALA A 291 -9.04 5.33 -1.42
C ALA A 291 -10.43 4.70 -1.32
N GLY A 292 -11.13 4.61 -2.44
CA GLY A 292 -12.35 3.81 -2.53
C GLY A 292 -12.05 2.33 -2.30
N THR A 293 -13.03 1.56 -1.89
CA THR A 293 -12.90 0.10 -1.68
C THR A 293 -13.70 -0.71 -2.69
N GLU A 294 -14.28 -0.06 -3.69
CA GLU A 294 -15.10 -0.70 -4.73
C GLU A 294 -14.28 -0.83 -6.03
N PRO A 295 -13.86 -2.04 -6.42
CA PRO A 295 -13.07 -2.24 -7.64
C PRO A 295 -13.80 -1.84 -8.93
N ALA A 296 -15.13 -1.87 -8.93
CA ALA A 296 -15.92 -1.49 -10.09
C ALA A 296 -16.01 0.03 -10.29
N ASP A 297 -15.68 0.81 -9.27
CA ASP A 297 -15.81 2.28 -9.27
C ASP A 297 -14.66 2.94 -8.49
N VAL A 298 -13.45 2.73 -8.95
CA VAL A 298 -12.20 3.09 -8.24
C VAL A 298 -11.96 4.59 -8.14
N ASP A 299 -12.66 5.40 -8.94
CA ASP A 299 -12.58 6.85 -8.90
C ASP A 299 -13.56 7.47 -7.90
N TYR A 300 -14.44 6.66 -7.32
CA TYR A 300 -15.39 7.09 -6.32
C TYR A 300 -14.87 6.77 -4.90
N LEU A 301 -14.66 7.81 -4.10
CA LEU A 301 -14.22 7.65 -2.71
C LEU A 301 -15.33 7.11 -1.81
N GLY A 302 -16.58 7.43 -2.12
CA GLY A 302 -17.75 7.07 -1.30
C GLY A 302 -17.94 7.92 -0.04
N ALA A 303 -17.21 9.03 0.10
CA ALA A 303 -17.25 9.89 1.28
C ALA A 303 -16.84 11.33 0.97
N GLU A 304 -17.26 12.27 1.84
CA GLU A 304 -16.68 13.59 1.94
C GLU A 304 -15.88 13.70 3.23
N ILE A 305 -14.59 14.02 3.10
CA ILE A 305 -13.68 14.21 4.22
C ILE A 305 -13.21 15.66 4.23
N GLN A 306 -13.21 16.25 5.40
CA GLN A 306 -12.63 17.57 5.63
C GLN A 306 -11.42 17.43 6.55
N MET A 307 -10.34 18.13 6.23
CA MET A 307 -9.18 18.25 7.11
C MET A 307 -8.63 19.67 7.11
N ASP A 308 -8.08 20.08 8.22
CA ASP A 308 -7.35 21.32 8.34
C ASP A 308 -5.87 21.07 8.03
N TYR A 309 -5.25 21.99 7.26
CA TYR A 309 -3.89 21.82 6.78
C TYR A 309 -3.14 23.17 6.74
N GLY A 310 -1.84 23.13 7.04
CA GLY A 310 -0.96 24.29 7.03
C GLY A 310 -1.04 25.13 8.31
N PRO A 311 -0.11 26.09 8.47
CA PRO A 311 -0.02 26.97 9.65
C PRO A 311 -1.29 27.78 9.94
N ASN A 312 -2.04 28.10 8.90
CA ASN A 312 -3.31 28.86 9.01
C ASN A 312 -4.51 27.95 9.22
N HIS A 313 -4.31 26.62 9.31
CA HIS A 313 -5.38 25.61 9.46
C HIS A 313 -6.45 25.74 8.38
N GLU A 314 -6.03 25.89 7.12
CA GLU A 314 -6.95 25.98 5.98
C GLU A 314 -7.75 24.69 5.84
N ARG A 315 -9.07 24.82 5.63
CA ARG A 315 -9.95 23.66 5.44
C ARG A 315 -9.92 23.16 4.00
N TYR A 316 -9.54 21.91 3.83
CA TYR A 316 -9.59 21.19 2.56
C TYR A 316 -10.68 20.13 2.57
N VAL A 317 -11.32 19.95 1.42
CA VAL A 317 -12.40 18.97 1.22
C VAL A 317 -11.91 17.92 0.21
N ILE A 318 -12.07 16.66 0.57
CA ILE A 318 -11.68 15.49 -0.20
C ILE A 318 -12.94 14.70 -0.52
N THR A 319 -13.26 14.55 -1.81
CA THR A 319 -14.44 13.82 -2.31
C THR A 319 -14.09 12.77 -3.36
N GLU A 320 -12.82 12.71 -3.75
CA GLU A 320 -12.28 11.71 -4.67
C GLU A 320 -11.07 11.01 -4.03
N PRO A 321 -10.68 9.81 -4.48
CA PRO A 321 -9.47 9.15 -4.00
C PRO A 321 -8.27 10.09 -4.11
N THR A 322 -7.59 10.32 -2.98
CA THR A 322 -6.58 11.38 -2.85
C THR A 322 -5.43 10.93 -1.96
N ALA A 323 -4.19 11.22 -2.37
CA ALA A 323 -3.03 11.20 -1.49
C ALA A 323 -2.75 12.63 -0.98
N VAL A 324 -2.58 12.76 0.33
CA VAL A 324 -2.19 14.02 0.98
C VAL A 324 -0.77 13.91 1.47
N VAL A 325 0.12 14.71 0.89
CA VAL A 325 1.53 14.80 1.30
C VAL A 325 1.65 15.76 2.46
N ILE A 326 2.29 15.35 3.53
CA ILE A 326 2.47 16.11 4.76
C ILE A 326 3.97 16.18 5.07
N PRO A 327 4.67 17.24 4.68
CA PRO A 327 6.07 17.41 5.02
C PRO A 327 6.29 17.45 6.54
N ALA A 328 7.48 17.06 6.98
CA ALA A 328 7.88 17.16 8.38
C ALA A 328 7.62 18.55 8.95
N GLY A 329 6.99 18.61 10.12
CA GLY A 329 6.64 19.87 10.80
C GLY A 329 5.37 20.56 10.28
N MET A 330 4.74 20.08 9.20
CA MET A 330 3.51 20.69 8.66
C MET A 330 2.33 20.46 9.58
N PRO A 331 1.64 21.52 10.06
CA PRO A 331 0.42 21.37 10.84
C PRO A 331 -0.71 20.75 10.00
N HIS A 332 -1.34 19.72 10.54
CA HIS A 332 -2.44 19.03 9.86
C HIS A 332 -3.34 18.31 10.88
N GLY A 333 -4.55 18.01 10.47
CA GLY A 333 -5.47 17.26 11.33
C GLY A 333 -6.90 17.77 11.31
N ASN A 334 -7.57 17.75 12.48
CA ASN A 334 -8.98 18.08 12.61
C ASN A 334 -9.83 17.44 11.51
N ILE A 335 -9.60 16.12 11.30
CA ILE A 335 -10.23 15.38 10.23
C ILE A 335 -11.66 15.03 10.61
N VAL A 336 -12.60 15.32 9.70
CA VAL A 336 -14.01 15.03 9.86
C VAL A 336 -14.54 14.37 8.60
N THR A 337 -15.11 13.19 8.73
CA THR A 337 -15.92 12.58 7.68
C THR A 337 -17.31 13.14 7.74
N ARG A 338 -17.71 13.92 6.73
CA ARG A 338 -19.00 14.63 6.69
C ARG A 338 -20.15 13.70 6.39
N TRP A 339 -19.93 12.83 5.42
CA TRP A 339 -20.87 11.77 5.06
C TRP A 339 -20.10 10.58 4.49
N VAL A 340 -20.71 9.41 4.54
CA VAL A 340 -20.23 8.17 3.93
C VAL A 340 -21.40 7.54 3.19
N ASP A 341 -21.22 7.32 1.90
CA ASP A 341 -22.12 6.54 1.06
C ASP A 341 -21.60 5.11 0.92
N ARG A 342 -20.28 4.97 0.77
CA ARG A 342 -19.58 3.68 0.75
C ARG A 342 -18.36 3.72 1.68
N PRO A 343 -18.01 2.61 2.31
CA PRO A 343 -16.78 2.51 3.07
C PRO A 343 -15.56 2.90 2.21
N PHE A 344 -14.58 3.53 2.83
CA PHE A 344 -13.35 3.93 2.18
C PHE A 344 -12.12 3.53 3.01
N GLY A 345 -11.03 3.21 2.32
CA GLY A 345 -9.77 2.87 2.94
C GLY A 345 -8.92 4.08 3.25
N VAL A 346 -8.21 4.04 4.36
CA VAL A 346 -7.20 5.03 4.72
C VAL A 346 -5.88 4.34 5.01
N LEU A 347 -4.87 4.67 4.21
CA LEU A 347 -3.49 4.28 4.44
C LEU A 347 -2.71 5.51 4.90
N MET A 348 -2.10 5.42 6.07
CA MET A 348 -1.14 6.40 6.55
C MET A 348 0.26 5.79 6.45
N MET A 349 1.20 6.54 5.88
CA MET A 349 2.61 6.18 5.81
C MET A 349 3.43 7.33 6.38
N SER A 350 4.37 7.04 7.30
CA SER A 350 5.29 8.03 7.86
C SER A 350 6.72 7.52 7.73
N LEU A 351 7.63 8.36 7.23
CA LEU A 351 9.02 8.02 6.96
C LEU A 351 9.89 8.02 8.23
N ALA A 352 9.41 7.37 9.27
CA ALA A 352 10.09 7.12 10.52
C ALA A 352 9.72 5.75 11.06
N ALA A 353 10.64 5.09 11.77
CA ALA A 353 10.37 3.78 12.37
C ALA A 353 9.28 3.85 13.46
N LYS A 354 9.11 5.00 14.09
CA LYS A 354 8.11 5.28 15.13
C LYS A 354 7.15 6.35 14.66
N HIS A 355 5.92 6.28 15.14
CA HIS A 355 4.95 7.35 14.95
C HIS A 355 5.05 8.34 16.10
N GLU A 356 5.38 9.57 15.78
CA GLU A 356 5.51 10.66 16.75
C GLU A 356 4.62 11.82 16.33
N THR A 357 3.88 12.38 17.28
CA THR A 357 2.94 13.47 17.04
C THR A 357 3.09 14.51 18.14
N LYS A 358 3.06 15.79 17.74
CA LYS A 358 2.99 16.91 18.67
C LYS A 358 1.74 17.72 18.38
N TRP A 359 0.87 17.84 19.37
CA TRP A 359 -0.34 18.67 19.29
C TRP A 359 0.03 20.16 19.30
N VAL A 360 -0.60 20.94 18.41
CA VAL A 360 -0.33 22.38 18.22
C VAL A 360 -1.59 23.23 18.16
N GLY A 361 -2.77 22.66 18.34
CA GLY A 361 -4.07 23.34 18.29
C GLY A 361 -4.92 23.13 19.52
#